data_ae4633c5014d41cdcdd4e14a126a5dda
#
_entry.id   ae4633c5014d41cdcdd4e14a126a5dda
#
_cell.length_a   1.000
_cell.length_b   1.000
_cell.length_c   1.000
_cell.angle_alpha   90.00
_cell.angle_beta   90.00
_cell.angle_gamma   90.00
#
_symmetry.space_group_name_H-M   'P 1'
#
loop_
_entity.id
_entity.type
_entity.pdbx_description
1 polymer ?
#
loop_
_entity_poly.entity_id
_entity_poly.type
_entity_poly.pdbx_seq_one_letter_code
_entity_poly.pdbx_strand_id
1 'polypeptide(L)'
;MPLLTAEEKARVDLSRHLRAARASLQNNNLSATKVRIAAAMSVQPQSREAQSLRAAVTTREQQRDALLSLARGCNTIARWDCVSRNAGSALEIDSSSREARRLVTLAMQETALANVQTVAPEPEPAPDTRDVNAHH
;
A
#
# COMPACT_ATOMS: atom_id res chain seq x y z
N MET A 1 -32.53 -7.15 -35.65
CA MET A 1 -32.02 -6.21 -34.65
C MET A 1 -31.10 -5.21 -35.33
N PRO A 2 -31.33 -3.92 -35.15
CA PRO A 2 -30.39 -2.94 -35.70
C PRO A 2 -29.07 -3.05 -34.94
N LEU A 3 -27.99 -3.02 -35.70
CA LEU A 3 -26.64 -2.95 -35.12
C LEU A 3 -26.44 -1.57 -34.52
N LEU A 4 -25.68 -1.50 -33.44
CA LEU A 4 -25.29 -0.25 -32.81
C LEU A 4 -24.45 0.57 -33.79
N THR A 5 -24.72 1.89 -33.87
CA THR A 5 -23.88 2.82 -34.63
C THR A 5 -22.52 2.92 -33.92
N ALA A 6 -21.50 3.41 -34.63
CA ALA A 6 -20.18 3.66 -34.06
C ALA A 6 -20.27 4.62 -32.87
N GLU A 7 -21.12 5.64 -32.94
CA GLU A 7 -21.32 6.60 -31.86
C GLU A 7 -21.97 5.98 -30.63
N GLU A 8 -22.99 5.13 -30.84
CA GLU A 8 -23.67 4.42 -29.75
C GLU A 8 -22.71 3.45 -29.05
N LYS A 9 -21.91 2.74 -29.84
CA LYS A 9 -20.89 1.83 -29.30
C LYS A 9 -19.87 2.59 -28.48
N ALA A 10 -19.40 3.74 -28.96
CA ALA A 10 -18.46 4.58 -28.23
C ALA A 10 -19.04 5.04 -26.89
N ARG A 11 -20.33 5.44 -26.86
CA ARG A 11 -20.98 5.82 -25.59
C ARG A 11 -21.10 4.67 -24.62
N VAL A 12 -21.42 3.48 -25.10
CA VAL A 12 -21.51 2.27 -24.27
C VAL A 12 -20.13 1.94 -23.71
N ASP A 13 -19.11 1.96 -24.55
CA ASP A 13 -17.72 1.68 -24.12
C ASP A 13 -17.24 2.71 -23.09
N LEU A 14 -17.50 3.99 -23.32
CA LEU A 14 -17.14 5.05 -22.38
C LEU A 14 -17.82 4.82 -21.02
N SER A 15 -19.12 4.58 -21.02
CA SER A 15 -19.89 4.32 -19.80
C SER A 15 -19.34 3.13 -19.03
N ARG A 16 -18.99 2.06 -19.73
CA ARG A 16 -18.43 0.85 -19.13
C ARG A 16 -17.06 1.14 -18.49
N HIS A 17 -16.19 1.86 -19.17
CA HIS A 17 -14.87 2.20 -18.63
C HIS A 17 -14.96 3.13 -17.43
N LEU A 18 -15.86 4.12 -17.47
CA LEU A 18 -16.05 5.03 -16.35
C LEU A 18 -16.62 4.30 -15.12
N ARG A 19 -17.56 3.38 -15.34
CA ARG A 19 -18.12 2.58 -14.25
C ARG A 19 -17.04 1.71 -13.61
N ALA A 20 -16.22 1.06 -14.42
CA ALA A 20 -15.11 0.24 -13.93
C ALA A 20 -14.07 1.09 -13.21
N ALA A 21 -13.79 2.31 -13.69
CA ALA A 21 -12.87 3.23 -13.03
C ALA A 21 -13.40 3.63 -11.65
N ARG A 22 -14.69 3.96 -11.54
CA ARG A 22 -15.31 4.29 -10.24
C ARG A 22 -15.23 3.12 -9.26
N ALA A 23 -15.52 1.91 -9.74
CA ALA A 23 -15.46 0.72 -8.90
C ALA A 23 -14.04 0.46 -8.40
N SER A 24 -13.03 0.58 -9.27
CA SER A 24 -11.63 0.42 -8.88
C SER A 24 -11.20 1.47 -7.86
N LEU A 25 -11.65 2.70 -8.03
CA LEU A 25 -11.34 3.79 -7.10
C LEU A 25 -11.97 3.54 -5.72
N GLN A 26 -13.20 3.02 -5.68
CA GLN A 26 -13.87 2.63 -4.44
C GLN A 26 -13.10 1.52 -3.70
N ASN A 27 -12.44 0.65 -4.46
CA ASN A 27 -11.58 -0.40 -3.91
C ASN A 27 -10.17 0.09 -3.60
N ASN A 28 -9.92 1.39 -3.74
CA ASN A 28 -8.63 2.02 -3.52
C ASN A 28 -7.51 1.46 -4.40
N ASN A 29 -7.86 0.86 -5.54
CA ASN A 29 -6.89 0.30 -6.47
C ASN A 29 -6.55 1.35 -7.53
N LEU A 30 -5.54 2.17 -7.26
CA LEU A 30 -5.21 3.28 -8.14
C LEU A 30 -4.66 2.81 -9.49
N SER A 31 -3.89 1.73 -9.52
CA SER A 31 -3.36 1.19 -10.78
C SER A 31 -4.49 0.76 -11.72
N ALA A 32 -5.46 0.00 -11.21
CA ALA A 32 -6.62 -0.42 -12.00
C ALA A 32 -7.47 0.79 -12.44
N THR A 33 -7.64 1.76 -11.56
CA THR A 33 -8.38 2.99 -11.86
C THR A 33 -7.73 3.74 -13.03
N LYS A 34 -6.40 3.87 -13.01
CA LYS A 34 -5.66 4.57 -14.08
C LYS A 34 -5.82 3.87 -15.42
N VAL A 35 -5.81 2.54 -15.44
CA VAL A 35 -6.01 1.76 -16.68
C VAL A 35 -7.39 2.05 -17.26
N ARG A 36 -8.43 2.09 -16.43
CA ARG A 36 -9.80 2.34 -16.87
C ARG A 36 -10.00 3.79 -17.30
N ILE A 37 -9.39 4.74 -16.62
CA ILE A 37 -9.42 6.15 -17.02
C ILE A 37 -8.75 6.32 -18.39
N ALA A 38 -7.60 5.69 -18.61
CA ALA A 38 -6.90 5.74 -19.88
C ALA A 38 -7.77 5.17 -21.01
N ALA A 39 -8.47 4.06 -20.76
CA ALA A 39 -9.41 3.47 -21.71
C ALA A 39 -10.58 4.42 -22.02
N ALA A 40 -11.15 5.05 -21.00
CA ALA A 40 -12.22 6.04 -21.16
C ALA A 40 -11.75 7.24 -22.01
N MET A 41 -10.56 7.75 -21.73
CA MET A 41 -9.99 8.90 -22.41
C MET A 41 -9.58 8.57 -23.85
N SER A 42 -9.28 7.32 -24.18
CA SER A 42 -9.05 6.92 -25.56
C SER A 42 -10.34 6.92 -26.37
N VAL A 43 -11.48 6.67 -25.73
CA VAL A 43 -12.80 6.78 -26.37
C VAL A 43 -13.23 8.25 -26.50
N GLN A 44 -13.09 9.01 -25.41
CA GLN A 44 -13.47 10.42 -25.38
C GLN A 44 -12.47 11.21 -24.53
N PRO A 45 -11.45 11.83 -25.16
CA PRO A 45 -10.43 12.58 -24.41
C PRO A 45 -10.98 13.77 -23.61
N GLN A 46 -12.15 14.29 -23.97
CA GLN A 46 -12.74 15.45 -23.31
C GLN A 46 -13.77 15.08 -22.24
N SER A 47 -13.89 13.80 -21.88
CA SER A 47 -14.79 13.37 -20.81
C SER A 47 -14.45 14.08 -19.50
N ARG A 48 -15.39 14.88 -19.00
CA ARG A 48 -15.23 15.59 -17.72
C ARG A 48 -15.11 14.61 -16.55
N GLU A 49 -15.89 13.54 -16.59
CA GLU A 49 -15.85 12.53 -15.55
C GLU A 49 -14.49 11.84 -15.51
N ALA A 50 -13.94 11.46 -16.67
CA ALA A 50 -12.62 10.86 -16.76
C ALA A 50 -11.53 11.80 -16.20
N GLN A 51 -11.62 13.09 -16.55
CA GLN A 51 -10.69 14.11 -16.05
C GLN A 51 -10.82 14.29 -14.53
N SER A 52 -12.04 14.29 -14.02
CA SER A 52 -12.31 14.39 -12.57
C SER A 52 -11.75 13.19 -11.81
N LEU A 53 -11.96 11.98 -12.33
CA LEU A 53 -11.41 10.77 -11.75
C LEU A 53 -9.89 10.79 -11.77
N ARG A 54 -9.30 11.27 -12.85
CA ARG A 54 -7.85 11.42 -12.97
C ARG A 54 -7.29 12.37 -11.92
N ALA A 55 -7.97 13.50 -11.69
CA ALA A 55 -7.59 14.45 -10.65
C ALA A 55 -7.67 13.82 -9.27
N ALA A 56 -8.71 13.04 -9.00
CA ALA A 56 -8.86 12.33 -7.74
C ALA A 56 -7.74 11.31 -7.52
N VAL A 57 -7.36 10.57 -8.56
CA VAL A 57 -6.24 9.62 -8.50
C VAL A 57 -4.94 10.35 -8.20
N THR A 58 -4.69 11.47 -8.88
CA THR A 58 -3.47 12.27 -8.66
C THR A 58 -3.36 12.72 -7.20
N THR A 59 -4.46 13.21 -6.61
CA THR A 59 -4.48 13.61 -5.21
C THR A 59 -4.14 12.44 -4.29
N ARG A 60 -4.74 11.27 -4.53
CA ARG A 60 -4.47 10.08 -3.73
C ARG A 60 -3.04 9.58 -3.91
N GLU A 61 -2.50 9.65 -5.12
CA GLU A 61 -1.10 9.30 -5.37
C GLU A 61 -0.16 10.20 -4.58
N GLN A 62 -0.44 11.49 -4.51
CA GLN A 62 0.37 12.43 -3.73
C GLN A 62 0.32 12.11 -2.24
N GLN A 63 -0.86 11.80 -1.71
CA GLN A 63 -1.03 11.40 -0.31
C GLN A 63 -0.30 10.09 -0.01
N ARG A 64 -0.43 9.10 -0.89
CA ARG A 64 0.28 7.83 -0.80
C ARG A 64 1.79 8.05 -0.78
N ASP A 65 2.30 8.86 -1.70
CA ASP A 65 3.73 9.10 -1.85
C ASP A 65 4.31 9.83 -0.65
N ALA A 66 3.57 10.75 -0.05
CA ALA A 66 3.99 11.41 1.19
C ALA A 66 4.15 10.41 2.33
N LEU A 67 3.21 9.48 2.48
CA LEU A 67 3.28 8.43 3.49
C LEU A 67 4.42 7.44 3.22
N LEU A 68 4.63 7.09 1.96
CA LEU A 68 5.77 6.23 1.58
C LEU A 68 7.10 6.90 1.85
N SER A 69 7.19 8.21 1.63
CA SER A 69 8.40 8.97 1.96
C SER A 69 8.72 8.90 3.46
N LEU A 70 7.70 9.06 4.32
CA LEU A 70 7.84 8.90 5.76
C LEU A 70 8.27 7.47 6.12
N ALA A 71 7.63 6.47 5.52
CA ALA A 71 7.96 5.07 5.77
C ALA A 71 9.40 4.76 5.39
N ARG A 72 9.89 5.27 4.26
CA ARG A 72 11.29 5.11 3.83
C ARG A 72 12.26 5.72 4.84
N GLY A 73 11.94 6.91 5.34
CA GLY A 73 12.74 7.56 6.36
C GLY A 73 12.81 6.73 7.65
N CYS A 74 11.69 6.19 8.08
CA CYS A 74 11.62 5.30 9.24
C CYS A 74 12.42 4.00 9.02
N ASN A 75 12.36 3.46 7.79
CA ASN A 75 13.12 2.26 7.42
C ASN A 75 14.62 2.49 7.53
N THR A 76 15.10 3.66 7.13
CA THR A 76 16.52 4.01 7.19
C THR A 76 17.08 3.94 8.61
N ILE A 77 16.26 4.25 9.60
CA ILE A 77 16.66 4.22 11.02
C ILE A 77 16.08 3.02 11.76
N ALA A 78 15.57 2.03 11.05
CA ALA A 78 15.03 0.79 11.59
C ALA A 78 13.91 0.98 12.62
N ARG A 79 13.08 1.98 12.43
CA ARG A 79 11.90 2.21 13.27
C ARG A 79 10.69 1.51 12.65
N TRP A 80 10.55 0.24 12.98
CA TRP A 80 9.58 -0.64 12.32
C TRP A 80 8.13 -0.31 12.62
N ASP A 81 7.82 0.19 13.80
CA ASP A 81 6.48 0.69 14.15
C ASP A 81 6.08 1.87 13.28
N CYS A 82 7.00 2.77 13.02
CA CYS A 82 6.81 3.91 12.13
C CYS A 82 6.66 3.46 10.67
N VAL A 83 7.48 2.52 10.21
CA VAL A 83 7.38 1.92 8.88
C VAL A 83 6.00 1.30 8.67
N SER A 84 5.58 0.45 9.61
CA SER A 84 4.30 -0.26 9.53
C SER A 84 3.12 0.71 9.46
N ARG A 85 3.14 1.74 10.31
CA ARG A 85 2.06 2.71 10.39
C ARG A 85 1.91 3.53 9.12
N ASN A 86 3.02 4.07 8.61
CA ASN A 86 2.99 4.92 7.41
C ASN A 86 2.78 4.10 6.14
N ALA A 87 3.44 2.96 6.01
CA ALA A 87 3.23 2.07 4.86
C ALA A 87 1.83 1.47 4.87
N GLY A 88 1.31 1.13 6.05
CA GLY A 88 -0.07 0.65 6.19
C GLY A 88 -1.09 1.69 5.75
N SER A 89 -0.90 2.95 6.16
CA SER A 89 -1.77 4.05 5.73
C SER A 89 -1.67 4.28 4.22
N ALA A 90 -0.47 4.18 3.64
CA ALA A 90 -0.29 4.28 2.19
C ALA A 90 -1.03 3.17 1.46
N LEU A 91 -1.02 1.95 2.01
CA LEU A 91 -1.71 0.80 1.43
C LEU A 91 -3.24 0.97 1.48
N GLU A 92 -3.76 1.63 2.51
CA GLU A 92 -5.18 1.97 2.60
C GLU A 92 -5.59 2.97 1.51
N ILE A 93 -4.71 3.92 1.18
CA ILE A 93 -4.96 4.89 0.11
C ILE A 93 -4.84 4.22 -1.26
N ASP A 94 -3.88 3.34 -1.43
CA ASP A 94 -3.61 2.64 -2.68
C ASP A 94 -3.31 1.16 -2.44
N SER A 95 -4.33 0.33 -2.58
CA SER A 95 -4.20 -1.12 -2.40
C SER A 95 -3.29 -1.78 -3.45
N SER A 96 -3.01 -1.10 -4.56
CA SER A 96 -2.12 -1.59 -5.60
C SER A 96 -0.65 -1.22 -5.39
N SER A 97 -0.32 -0.49 -4.33
CA SER A 97 1.05 -0.07 -4.06
C SER A 97 1.91 -1.26 -3.65
N ARG A 98 2.81 -1.66 -4.53
CA ARG A 98 3.77 -2.74 -4.25
C ARG A 98 4.77 -2.33 -3.17
N GLU A 99 5.21 -1.09 -3.20
CA GLU A 99 6.15 -0.57 -2.20
C GLU A 99 5.52 -0.57 -0.82
N ALA A 100 4.28 -0.08 -0.69
CA ALA A 100 3.58 -0.09 0.60
C ALA A 100 3.46 -1.51 1.16
N ARG A 101 3.07 -2.47 0.32
CA ARG A 101 2.96 -3.87 0.71
C ARG A 101 4.29 -4.44 1.15
N ARG A 102 5.35 -4.16 0.40
CA ARG A 102 6.69 -4.64 0.71
C ARG A 102 7.18 -4.07 2.04
N LEU A 103 6.94 -2.79 2.30
CA LEU A 103 7.36 -2.15 3.55
C LEU A 103 6.57 -2.67 4.75
N VAL A 104 5.26 -2.91 4.60
CA VAL A 104 4.44 -3.53 5.65
C VAL A 104 4.99 -4.92 5.99
N THR A 105 5.26 -5.73 4.97
CA THR A 105 5.80 -7.08 5.15
C THR A 105 7.17 -7.04 5.83
N LEU A 106 8.04 -6.13 5.40
CA LEU A 106 9.36 -5.96 6.00
C LEU A 106 9.25 -5.58 7.47
N ALA A 107 8.39 -4.62 7.81
CA ALA A 107 8.18 -4.19 9.18
C ALA A 107 7.66 -5.33 10.07
N MET A 108 6.75 -6.15 9.54
CA MET A 108 6.23 -7.31 10.26
C MET A 108 7.33 -8.34 10.53
N GLN A 109 8.17 -8.63 9.55
CA GLN A 109 9.27 -9.58 9.67
C GLN A 109 10.30 -9.09 10.67
N GLU A 110 10.69 -7.83 10.59
CA GLU A 110 11.70 -7.26 11.50
C GLU A 110 11.17 -7.16 12.93
N THR A 111 9.89 -6.82 13.10
CA THR A 111 9.25 -6.81 14.42
C THR A 111 9.22 -8.22 15.01
N ALA A 112 8.90 -9.23 14.22
CA ALA A 112 8.88 -10.62 14.65
C ALA A 112 10.28 -11.08 15.07
N LEU A 113 11.32 -10.73 14.31
CA LEU A 113 12.71 -11.05 14.65
C LEU A 113 13.15 -10.34 15.94
N ALA A 114 12.79 -9.09 16.13
CA ALA A 114 13.10 -8.34 17.34
C ALA A 114 12.44 -8.98 18.55
N ASN A 115 11.18 -9.44 18.42
CA ASN A 115 10.47 -10.13 19.51
C ASN A 115 11.12 -11.47 19.86
N VAL A 116 11.61 -12.21 18.89
CA VAL A 116 12.35 -13.45 19.13
C VAL A 116 13.68 -13.16 19.87
N GLN A 117 14.36 -12.07 19.52
CA GLN A 117 15.61 -11.68 20.17
C GLN A 117 15.39 -11.16 21.60
N THR A 118 14.26 -10.50 21.87
CA THR A 118 13.93 -10.00 23.19
C THR A 118 13.47 -11.10 24.14
N VAL A 119 12.94 -12.22 23.60
CA VAL A 119 12.71 -13.44 24.38
C VAL A 119 14.03 -14.20 24.44
N ALA A 120 15.02 -13.61 25.10
CA ALA A 120 16.28 -14.26 25.32
C ALA A 120 16.05 -15.52 26.20
N PRO A 121 16.75 -16.63 25.90
CA PRO A 121 16.73 -17.75 26.83
C PRO A 121 17.14 -17.26 28.24
N GLU A 122 16.51 -17.80 29.27
CA GLU A 122 16.87 -17.44 30.62
C GLU A 122 18.39 -17.50 30.75
N PRO A 123 19.02 -16.44 31.29
CA PRO A 123 20.46 -16.49 31.51
C PRO A 123 20.76 -17.71 32.37
N GLU A 124 21.81 -18.44 32.02
CA GLU A 124 22.26 -19.53 32.84
C GLU A 124 22.36 -19.04 34.29
N PRO A 125 21.83 -19.79 35.25
CA PRO A 125 21.96 -19.39 36.64
C PRO A 125 23.44 -19.15 36.92
N ALA A 126 23.74 -18.03 37.56
CA ALA A 126 25.10 -17.74 37.98
C ALA A 126 25.63 -18.94 38.75
N PRO A 127 26.89 -19.32 38.53
CA PRO A 127 27.48 -20.42 39.31
C PRO A 127 27.28 -20.15 40.80
N ASP A 128 26.82 -21.18 41.49
CA ASP A 128 26.49 -21.03 42.90
C ASP A 128 27.75 -20.61 43.68
N THR A 129 27.77 -19.38 44.14
CA THR A 129 28.89 -18.81 44.88
C THR A 129 29.06 -19.47 46.24
N ARG A 130 28.11 -20.29 46.69
CA ARG A 130 28.23 -21.05 47.93
C ARG A 130 29.32 -22.10 47.83
N ASP A 131 29.51 -22.71 46.67
CA ASP A 131 30.55 -23.72 46.45
C ASP A 131 31.94 -23.11 46.52
N VAL A 132 32.11 -21.87 46.14
CA VAL A 132 33.38 -21.14 46.22
C VAL A 132 33.75 -20.87 47.68
N ASN A 133 32.74 -20.57 48.51
CA ASN A 133 32.96 -20.32 49.95
C ASN A 133 33.12 -21.62 50.77
N ALA A 134 32.65 -22.74 50.23
CA ALA A 134 32.75 -24.02 50.92
C ALA A 134 34.14 -24.63 50.85
N HIS A 135 35.04 -24.11 50.03
CA HIS A 135 36.39 -24.59 49.83
C HIS A 135 37.45 -23.83 50.63
N HIS A 136 37.02 -22.98 51.50
CA HIS A 136 37.91 -22.33 52.49
C HIS A 136 37.96 -23.14 53.76
#